data_e834a9d63ff95185ad999f0862c88113
#
_entry.id   e834a9d63ff95185ad999f0862c88113
#
_cell.length_a   1.000
_cell.length_b   1.000
_cell.length_c   1.000
_cell.angle_alpha   90.00
_cell.angle_beta   90.00
_cell.angle_gamma   90.00
#
_symmetry.space_group_name_H-M   'P 1'
#
loop_
_entity.id
_entity.type
_entity.pdbx_description
1 polymer ?
#
loop_
_entity_poly.entity_id
_entity_poly.type
_entity_poly.pdbx_seq_one_letter_code
_entity_poly.pdbx_strand_id
1 'polypeptide(L)'
;MDRFDETLRERAKQEPFPLPEDYAGRVFRTCAALEDAPAKRRHASRWAGVAAAVLALFIAVPNVSPAAAAALAEVPVLGTIVELVTFRFWTYDDGHASADVTVPELDGSAAAREVSDQVRAYTDQLIARFQADCETLGEGYKSLDVISTVVTDSDTWFTLRVDATETQASGYQFSRFYHIDKTTGQVVTLQGLFREDADYVTALSGEVLRQMEERMAADESVRYFPEEFTAIDPQQNFYFNGEGELVLVFDEYTIAPGSMGMPEFTIPAEVYGGLLK
;
A
#
# COMPACT_ATOMS: atom_id res chain seq x y z
N MET A 1 24.23 -1.62 28.84
CA MET A 1 23.02 -2.29 29.40
C MET A 1 22.64 -1.50 30.63
N ASP A 2 21.48 -0.84 30.56
CA ASP A 2 21.12 0.26 31.43
C ASP A 2 20.66 -0.27 32.81
N ARG A 3 21.02 0.46 33.87
CA ARG A 3 20.66 0.15 35.27
C ARG A 3 19.14 -0.02 35.45
N PHE A 4 18.38 0.60 34.56
CA PHE A 4 16.91 0.52 34.51
C PHE A 4 16.43 -0.85 34.07
N ASP A 5 17.03 -1.43 33.00
CA ASP A 5 16.69 -2.76 32.49
C ASP A 5 16.99 -3.86 33.51
N GLU A 6 18.07 -3.70 34.30
CA GLU A 6 18.43 -4.65 35.34
C GLU A 6 17.41 -4.59 36.50
N THR A 7 16.96 -3.40 36.86
CA THR A 7 15.92 -3.21 37.88
C THR A 7 14.57 -3.78 37.46
N LEU A 8 14.19 -3.62 36.19
CA LEU A 8 12.96 -4.21 35.64
C LEU A 8 13.02 -5.76 35.58
N ARG A 9 14.15 -6.32 35.19
CA ARG A 9 14.34 -7.78 35.21
C ARG A 9 14.31 -8.38 36.61
N GLU A 10 14.89 -7.68 37.60
CA GLU A 10 14.85 -8.06 39.00
C GLU A 10 13.41 -8.02 39.56
N ARG A 11 12.65 -6.95 39.26
CA ARG A 11 11.22 -6.85 39.61
C ARG A 11 10.36 -7.93 38.96
N ALA A 12 10.57 -8.21 37.67
CA ALA A 12 9.84 -9.26 36.98
C ALA A 12 10.11 -10.66 37.56
N LYS A 13 11.28 -10.89 38.18
CA LYS A 13 11.59 -12.13 38.89
C LYS A 13 10.98 -12.19 40.29
N GLN A 14 10.82 -11.05 40.94
CA GLN A 14 10.30 -10.96 42.31
C GLN A 14 8.78 -10.93 42.39
N GLU A 15 8.11 -10.47 41.33
CA GLU A 15 6.64 -10.45 41.21
C GLU A 15 6.22 -11.24 39.97
N PRO A 16 6.30 -12.60 39.99
CA PRO A 16 5.80 -13.37 38.87
C PRO A 16 4.28 -13.15 38.75
N PHE A 17 3.86 -12.61 37.62
CA PHE A 17 2.43 -12.47 37.32
C PHE A 17 1.82 -13.88 37.32
N PRO A 18 0.90 -14.23 38.22
CA PRO A 18 0.36 -15.59 38.27
C PRO A 18 -0.44 -15.84 36.99
N LEU A 19 0.12 -16.64 36.10
CA LEU A 19 -0.65 -17.14 34.95
C LEU A 19 -1.80 -17.98 35.49
N PRO A 20 -3.01 -17.88 34.92
CA PRO A 20 -4.14 -18.75 35.29
C PRO A 20 -3.70 -20.23 35.27
N GLU A 21 -4.12 -21.01 36.27
CA GLU A 21 -3.70 -22.42 36.45
C GLU A 21 -3.94 -23.29 35.21
N ASP A 22 -4.91 -22.93 34.36
CA ASP A 22 -5.21 -23.65 33.13
C ASP A 22 -4.55 -23.08 31.87
N TYR A 23 -3.68 -22.04 31.99
CA TYR A 23 -3.08 -21.35 30.82
C TYR A 23 -2.24 -22.31 29.97
N ALA A 24 -1.34 -23.08 30.59
CA ALA A 24 -0.53 -24.07 29.90
C ALA A 24 -1.42 -25.16 29.25
N GLY A 25 -2.47 -25.57 29.92
CA GLY A 25 -3.44 -26.56 29.38
C GLY A 25 -4.25 -26.00 28.20
N ARG A 26 -4.54 -24.72 28.19
CA ARG A 26 -5.23 -24.07 27.04
C ARG A 26 -4.29 -23.97 25.83
N VAL A 27 -3.06 -23.52 26.03
CA VAL A 27 -2.05 -23.45 24.96
C VAL A 27 -1.82 -24.84 24.37
N PHE A 28 -1.62 -25.86 25.21
CA PHE A 28 -1.39 -27.22 24.75
C PHE A 28 -2.57 -27.78 23.95
N ARG A 29 -3.81 -27.56 24.41
CA ARG A 29 -5.02 -27.98 23.67
C ARG A 29 -5.18 -27.25 22.34
N THR A 30 -4.82 -25.96 22.28
CA THR A 30 -4.89 -25.19 21.03
C THR A 30 -3.84 -25.69 20.03
N CYS A 31 -2.62 -25.97 20.48
CA CYS A 31 -1.57 -26.53 19.61
C CYS A 31 -1.95 -27.94 19.13
N ALA A 32 -2.45 -28.81 20.00
CA ALA A 32 -2.90 -30.15 19.62
C ALA A 32 -4.09 -30.11 18.62
N ALA A 33 -5.01 -29.16 18.77
CA ALA A 33 -6.12 -28.98 17.84
C ALA A 33 -5.67 -28.48 16.45
N LEU A 34 -4.51 -27.81 16.36
CA LEU A 34 -3.91 -27.41 15.09
C LEU A 34 -3.21 -28.59 14.39
N GLU A 35 -2.61 -29.52 15.16
CA GLU A 35 -2.00 -30.73 14.61
C GLU A 35 -3.04 -31.76 14.15
N ASP A 36 -4.19 -31.84 14.81
CA ASP A 36 -5.29 -32.77 14.47
C ASP A 36 -6.27 -32.25 13.43
N ALA A 37 -6.09 -31.04 12.91
CA ALA A 37 -6.93 -30.51 11.84
C ALA A 37 -6.78 -31.41 10.59
N PRO A 38 -7.80 -32.19 10.18
CA PRO A 38 -7.67 -33.05 9.03
C PRO A 38 -7.38 -32.21 7.83
N ALA A 39 -6.24 -32.46 7.17
CA ALA A 39 -5.95 -31.88 5.88
C ALA A 39 -7.12 -32.20 4.95
N LYS A 40 -8.01 -31.24 4.69
CA LYS A 40 -9.09 -31.38 3.72
C LYS A 40 -8.41 -31.76 2.41
N ARG A 41 -8.39 -33.03 2.06
CA ARG A 41 -8.09 -33.51 0.72
C ARG A 41 -9.13 -32.87 -0.19
N ARG A 42 -8.80 -31.69 -0.73
CA ARG A 42 -9.50 -31.15 -1.88
C ARG A 42 -9.34 -32.20 -2.96
N HIS A 43 -10.42 -32.86 -3.31
CA HIS A 43 -10.47 -33.59 -4.57
C HIS A 43 -10.08 -32.56 -5.63
N ALA A 44 -8.85 -32.66 -6.14
CA ALA A 44 -8.41 -31.91 -7.28
C ALA A 44 -9.39 -32.27 -8.39
N SER A 45 -10.31 -31.36 -8.66
CA SER A 45 -11.23 -31.50 -9.77
C SER A 45 -10.37 -31.69 -11.04
N ARG A 46 -10.80 -32.56 -11.95
CA ARG A 46 -10.19 -32.72 -13.28
C ARG A 46 -9.99 -31.35 -13.97
N TRP A 47 -10.80 -30.36 -13.61
CA TRP A 47 -10.73 -28.96 -14.05
C TRP A 47 -9.51 -28.21 -13.50
N ALA A 48 -9.01 -28.52 -12.30
CA ALA A 48 -7.78 -27.94 -11.78
C ALA A 48 -6.54 -28.40 -12.57
N GLY A 49 -6.55 -29.65 -13.06
CA GLY A 49 -5.51 -30.18 -13.94
C GLY A 49 -5.53 -29.52 -15.33
N VAL A 50 -6.71 -29.23 -15.85
CA VAL A 50 -6.88 -28.52 -17.14
C VAL A 50 -6.44 -27.05 -16.98
N ALA A 51 -6.81 -26.37 -15.89
CA ALA A 51 -6.38 -25.00 -15.62
C ALA A 51 -4.85 -24.90 -15.48
N ALA A 52 -4.22 -25.85 -14.77
CA ALA A 52 -2.76 -25.89 -14.64
C ALA A 52 -2.05 -26.18 -15.97
N ALA A 53 -2.62 -27.02 -16.83
CA ALA A 53 -2.07 -27.31 -18.16
C ALA A 53 -2.22 -26.11 -19.11
N VAL A 54 -3.33 -25.38 -19.03
CA VAL A 54 -3.55 -24.14 -19.78
C VAL A 54 -2.58 -23.06 -19.31
N LEU A 55 -2.40 -22.89 -17.99
CA LEU A 55 -1.44 -21.95 -17.43
C LEU A 55 0.00 -22.28 -17.83
N ALA A 56 0.38 -23.57 -17.81
CA ALA A 56 1.70 -24.02 -18.25
C ALA A 56 1.94 -23.78 -19.74
N LEU A 57 0.93 -23.95 -20.59
CA LEU A 57 0.97 -23.61 -22.01
C LEU A 57 1.10 -22.09 -22.24
N PHE A 58 0.38 -21.29 -21.43
CA PHE A 58 0.44 -19.83 -21.46
C PHE A 58 1.81 -19.27 -21.09
N ILE A 59 2.50 -19.89 -20.14
CA ILE A 59 3.86 -19.51 -19.74
C ILE A 59 4.91 -20.02 -20.73
N ALA A 60 4.73 -21.22 -21.27
CA ALA A 60 5.72 -21.85 -22.15
C ALA A 60 5.73 -21.27 -23.57
N VAL A 61 4.56 -20.95 -24.14
CA VAL A 61 4.44 -20.53 -25.56
C VAL A 61 5.07 -19.14 -25.81
N PRO A 62 4.88 -18.10 -24.98
CA PRO A 62 5.56 -16.82 -25.18
C PRO A 62 7.08 -16.90 -25.03
N ASN A 63 7.57 -17.80 -24.18
CA ASN A 63 9.00 -17.98 -23.95
C ASN A 63 9.73 -18.72 -25.09
N VAL A 64 8.98 -19.38 -25.97
CA VAL A 64 9.55 -20.18 -27.06
C VAL A 64 9.42 -19.49 -28.42
N SER A 65 8.49 -18.54 -28.59
CA SER A 65 8.27 -17.85 -29.87
C SER A 65 7.86 -16.39 -29.72
N PRO A 66 8.70 -15.43 -30.17
CA PRO A 66 8.34 -14.01 -30.17
C PRO A 66 7.06 -13.68 -30.97
N ALA A 67 6.77 -14.45 -32.03
CA ALA A 67 5.56 -14.29 -32.80
C ALA A 67 4.29 -14.73 -32.03
N ALA A 68 4.39 -15.76 -31.22
CA ALA A 68 3.29 -16.19 -30.33
C ALA A 68 3.07 -15.21 -29.18
N ALA A 69 4.13 -14.60 -28.64
CA ALA A 69 4.04 -13.55 -27.64
C ALA A 69 3.33 -12.30 -28.19
N ALA A 70 3.66 -11.89 -29.43
CA ALA A 70 2.99 -10.77 -30.09
C ALA A 70 1.51 -11.06 -30.39
N ALA A 71 1.19 -12.28 -30.83
CA ALA A 71 -0.19 -12.69 -31.10
C ALA A 71 -1.05 -12.79 -29.81
N LEU A 72 -0.45 -13.15 -28.69
CA LEU A 72 -1.11 -13.16 -27.38
C LEU A 72 -1.35 -11.76 -26.82
N ALA A 73 -0.47 -10.81 -27.12
CA ALA A 73 -0.64 -9.40 -26.74
C ALA A 73 -1.77 -8.70 -27.51
N GLU A 74 -2.19 -9.25 -28.67
CA GLU A 74 -3.31 -8.74 -29.47
C GLU A 74 -4.68 -9.37 -29.11
N VAL A 75 -4.72 -10.33 -28.16
CA VAL A 75 -5.99 -10.96 -27.75
C VAL A 75 -6.63 -10.12 -26.64
N PRO A 76 -7.76 -9.44 -26.90
CA PRO A 76 -8.36 -8.50 -25.94
C PRO A 76 -9.02 -9.17 -24.73
N VAL A 77 -8.85 -10.46 -24.52
CA VAL A 77 -9.49 -11.25 -23.45
C VAL A 77 -8.53 -11.56 -22.28
N LEU A 78 -7.25 -11.29 -22.45
CA LEU A 78 -6.25 -11.52 -21.42
C LEU A 78 -5.94 -10.19 -20.76
N GLY A 79 -6.58 -9.94 -19.63
CA GLY A 79 -6.30 -8.76 -18.80
C GLY A 79 -4.81 -8.62 -18.52
N THR A 80 -4.36 -7.41 -18.28
CA THR A 80 -2.96 -7.11 -17.94
C THR A 80 -2.52 -7.93 -16.74
N ILE A 81 -1.51 -8.79 -16.94
CA ILE A 81 -0.93 -9.59 -15.86
C ILE A 81 0.00 -8.68 -15.05
N VAL A 82 -0.17 -8.69 -13.75
CA VAL A 82 0.72 -8.04 -12.79
C VAL A 82 1.16 -9.08 -11.77
N GLU A 83 2.44 -9.36 -11.72
CA GLU A 83 3.03 -10.34 -10.82
C GLU A 83 4.05 -9.65 -9.89
N LEU A 84 3.97 -9.95 -8.60
CA LEU A 84 5.02 -9.60 -7.66
C LEU A 84 6.10 -10.69 -7.73
N VAL A 85 7.24 -10.37 -8.32
CA VAL A 85 8.26 -11.37 -8.62
C VAL A 85 9.38 -11.42 -7.59
N THR A 86 9.66 -10.29 -6.96
CA THR A 86 10.74 -10.17 -5.97
C THR A 86 10.48 -8.99 -5.04
N PHE A 87 11.24 -8.92 -3.94
CA PHE A 87 11.23 -7.74 -3.08
C PHE A 87 12.63 -7.16 -3.04
N ARG A 88 12.72 -5.83 -3.15
CA ARG A 88 13.93 -5.08 -2.91
C ARG A 88 13.98 -4.70 -1.44
N PHE A 89 15.11 -5.00 -0.79
CA PHE A 89 15.36 -4.68 0.60
C PHE A 89 16.57 -3.75 0.69
N TRP A 90 16.44 -2.68 1.46
CA TRP A 90 17.55 -1.84 1.84
C TRP A 90 17.42 -1.48 3.32
N THR A 91 18.49 -1.70 4.09
CA THR A 91 18.51 -1.43 5.52
C THR A 91 19.74 -0.61 5.88
N TYR A 92 19.61 0.24 6.88
CA TYR A 92 20.67 1.05 7.44
C TYR A 92 20.49 1.13 8.96
N ASP A 93 21.58 1.05 9.72
CA ASP A 93 21.58 1.27 11.18
C ASP A 93 23.01 1.61 11.63
N ASP A 94 23.18 2.79 12.24
CA ASP A 94 24.43 3.23 12.85
C ASP A 94 24.29 3.55 14.35
N GLY A 95 23.13 3.21 14.93
CA GLY A 95 22.78 3.48 16.33
C GLY A 95 22.17 4.87 16.58
N HIS A 96 22.24 5.81 15.64
CA HIS A 96 21.58 7.11 15.64
C HIS A 96 20.55 7.24 14.54
N ALA A 97 20.81 6.67 13.38
CA ALA A 97 19.88 6.63 12.27
C ALA A 97 19.60 5.19 11.86
N SER A 98 18.35 4.90 11.52
CA SER A 98 17.93 3.58 11.06
C SER A 98 16.99 3.69 9.85
N ALA A 99 17.08 2.76 8.92
CA ALA A 99 16.12 2.67 7.84
C ALA A 99 15.83 1.23 7.46
N ASP A 100 14.57 0.97 7.11
CA ASP A 100 14.08 -0.28 6.52
C ASP A 100 13.22 0.06 5.30
N VAL A 101 13.64 -0.38 4.12
CA VAL A 101 12.95 -0.14 2.87
C VAL A 101 12.64 -1.48 2.23
N THR A 102 11.37 -1.80 2.12
CA THR A 102 10.88 -3.04 1.51
C THR A 102 9.82 -2.73 0.46
N VAL A 103 10.17 -2.90 -0.82
CA VAL A 103 9.26 -2.67 -1.94
C VAL A 103 9.30 -3.83 -2.94
N PRO A 104 8.16 -4.17 -3.59
CA PRO A 104 8.13 -5.24 -4.57
C PRO A 104 8.71 -4.78 -5.91
N GLU A 105 9.18 -5.74 -6.68
CA GLU A 105 9.36 -5.61 -8.12
C GLU A 105 8.18 -6.27 -8.83
N LEU A 106 7.59 -5.54 -9.76
CA LEU A 106 6.44 -6.00 -10.54
C LEU A 106 6.90 -6.42 -11.93
N ASP A 107 6.29 -7.48 -12.46
CA ASP A 107 6.49 -7.96 -13.84
C ASP A 107 5.14 -8.46 -14.42
N GLY A 108 5.19 -9.11 -15.57
CA GLY A 108 4.03 -9.67 -16.26
C GLY A 108 3.53 -8.80 -17.42
N SER A 109 3.73 -7.48 -17.37
CA SER A 109 3.32 -6.56 -18.44
C SER A 109 4.26 -5.34 -18.56
N ALA A 110 4.10 -4.56 -19.63
CA ALA A 110 4.86 -3.31 -19.80
C ALA A 110 4.52 -2.31 -18.68
N ALA A 111 3.23 -2.17 -18.34
CA ALA A 111 2.79 -1.29 -17.25
C ALA A 111 3.33 -1.75 -15.88
N ALA A 112 3.37 -3.06 -15.61
CA ALA A 112 3.95 -3.59 -14.38
C ALA A 112 5.43 -3.21 -14.24
N ARG A 113 6.22 -3.37 -15.30
CA ARG A 113 7.63 -2.95 -15.32
C ARG A 113 7.79 -1.44 -15.18
N GLU A 114 6.94 -0.66 -15.84
CA GLU A 114 6.94 0.80 -15.70
C GLU A 114 6.68 1.24 -14.26
N VAL A 115 5.67 0.65 -13.60
CA VAL A 115 5.40 0.90 -12.17
C VAL A 115 6.59 0.46 -11.31
N SER A 116 7.19 -0.70 -11.60
CA SER A 116 8.38 -1.17 -10.88
C SER A 116 9.54 -0.16 -10.97
N ASP A 117 9.79 0.39 -12.16
CA ASP A 117 10.83 1.41 -12.36
C ASP A 117 10.50 2.72 -11.63
N GLN A 118 9.22 3.14 -11.63
CA GLN A 118 8.77 4.33 -10.90
C GLN A 118 8.92 4.14 -9.37
N VAL A 119 8.53 2.97 -8.83
CA VAL A 119 8.70 2.63 -7.41
C VAL A 119 10.17 2.64 -7.02
N ARG A 120 11.03 2.04 -7.86
CA ARG A 120 12.48 2.05 -7.65
C ARG A 120 13.04 3.46 -7.60
N ALA A 121 12.72 4.28 -8.60
CA ALA A 121 13.19 5.67 -8.66
C ALA A 121 12.73 6.49 -7.43
N TYR A 122 11.50 6.29 -6.99
CA TYR A 122 10.96 6.95 -5.80
C TYR A 122 11.68 6.51 -4.53
N THR A 123 11.87 5.22 -4.32
CA THR A 123 12.56 4.69 -3.13
C THR A 123 14.04 5.06 -3.12
N ASP A 124 14.70 5.11 -4.27
CA ASP A 124 16.08 5.60 -4.37
C ASP A 124 16.19 7.08 -3.95
N GLN A 125 15.19 7.91 -4.30
CA GLN A 125 15.15 9.32 -3.84
C GLN A 125 14.95 9.41 -2.32
N LEU A 126 14.09 8.59 -1.73
CA LEU A 126 13.89 8.55 -0.27
C LEU A 126 15.18 8.14 0.44
N ILE A 127 15.85 7.10 -0.03
CA ILE A 127 17.12 6.62 0.52
C ILE A 127 18.21 7.72 0.41
N ALA A 128 18.33 8.36 -0.75
CA ALA A 128 19.32 9.42 -0.94
C ALA A 128 19.07 10.62 -0.02
N ARG A 129 17.80 11.02 0.15
CA ARG A 129 17.41 12.08 1.10
C ARG A 129 17.75 11.69 2.53
N PHE A 130 17.36 10.48 2.96
CA PHE A 130 17.68 9.96 4.29
C PHE A 130 19.21 9.98 4.54
N GLN A 131 20.02 9.51 3.60
CA GLN A 131 21.48 9.52 3.72
C GLN A 131 22.05 10.94 3.84
N ALA A 132 21.57 11.88 3.03
CA ALA A 132 21.99 13.29 3.09
C ALA A 132 21.61 13.93 4.45
N ASP A 133 20.44 13.61 4.98
CA ASP A 133 20.01 14.09 6.29
C ASP A 133 20.88 13.51 7.41
N CYS A 134 21.28 12.24 7.33
CA CYS A 134 22.17 11.60 8.30
C CYS A 134 23.54 12.32 8.38
N GLU A 135 24.08 12.83 7.25
CA GLU A 135 25.34 13.58 7.24
C GLU A 135 25.27 14.86 8.08
N THR A 136 24.09 15.42 8.29
CA THR A 136 23.85 16.68 9.02
C THR A 136 23.17 16.49 10.37
N LEU A 137 22.82 15.24 10.73
CA LEU A 137 21.98 14.92 11.90
C LEU A 137 22.62 15.27 13.25
N GLY A 138 23.96 15.25 13.36
CA GLY A 138 24.69 15.46 14.61
C GLY A 138 24.37 14.35 15.63
N GLU A 139 23.99 14.73 16.86
CA GLU A 139 23.61 13.79 17.95
C GLU A 139 22.11 13.43 17.92
N GLY A 140 21.38 13.82 16.89
CA GLY A 140 19.96 13.52 16.73
C GLY A 140 19.69 12.04 16.39
N TYR A 141 18.39 11.71 16.30
CA TYR A 141 17.91 10.40 15.83
C TYR A 141 17.02 10.58 14.63
N LYS A 142 17.17 9.71 13.64
CA LYS A 142 16.29 9.67 12.45
C LYS A 142 15.96 8.25 12.06
N SER A 143 14.70 8.01 11.64
CA SER A 143 14.35 6.75 10.98
C SER A 143 13.60 7.00 9.66
N LEU A 144 13.70 6.02 8.77
CA LEU A 144 12.94 5.92 7.54
C LEU A 144 12.43 4.48 7.40
N ASP A 145 11.12 4.32 7.44
CA ASP A 145 10.45 3.04 7.16
C ASP A 145 9.66 3.16 5.86
N VAL A 146 9.89 2.25 4.92
CA VAL A 146 9.15 2.19 3.65
C VAL A 146 8.62 0.79 3.44
N ILE A 147 7.30 0.69 3.38
CA ILE A 147 6.60 -0.55 3.09
C ILE A 147 5.67 -0.39 1.90
N SER A 148 5.23 -1.49 1.34
CA SER A 148 4.27 -1.46 0.23
C SER A 148 3.15 -2.47 0.44
N THR A 149 1.97 -2.11 -0.06
CA THR A 149 0.75 -2.91 0.03
C THR A 149 -0.01 -2.87 -1.28
N VAL A 150 -0.48 -4.02 -1.76
CA VAL A 150 -1.45 -4.06 -2.85
C VAL A 150 -2.82 -3.75 -2.25
N VAL A 151 -3.36 -2.57 -2.55
CA VAL A 151 -4.65 -2.11 -2.01
C VAL A 151 -5.83 -2.46 -2.90
N THR A 152 -5.58 -2.67 -4.19
CA THR A 152 -6.59 -3.11 -5.16
C THR A 152 -5.98 -4.11 -6.13
N ASP A 153 -6.62 -5.26 -6.28
CA ASP A 153 -6.29 -6.25 -7.29
C ASP A 153 -7.58 -6.90 -7.79
N SER A 154 -8.26 -6.20 -8.70
CA SER A 154 -9.51 -6.62 -9.34
C SER A 154 -9.28 -7.04 -10.79
N ASP A 155 -10.33 -7.41 -11.50
CA ASP A 155 -10.27 -7.71 -12.94
C ASP A 155 -9.90 -6.47 -13.78
N THR A 156 -10.18 -5.25 -13.27
CA THR A 156 -9.98 -3.99 -13.99
C THR A 156 -8.83 -3.17 -13.47
N TRP A 157 -8.54 -3.23 -12.17
CA TRP A 157 -7.57 -2.37 -11.50
C TRP A 157 -6.53 -3.16 -10.72
N PHE A 158 -5.28 -2.74 -10.82
CA PHE A 158 -4.23 -3.04 -9.87
C PHE A 158 -3.72 -1.74 -9.26
N THR A 159 -3.62 -1.68 -7.93
CA THR A 159 -3.08 -0.51 -7.22
C THR A 159 -2.07 -0.96 -6.18
N LEU A 160 -0.85 -0.48 -6.32
CA LEU A 160 0.21 -0.59 -5.32
C LEU A 160 0.30 0.73 -4.54
N ARG A 161 0.27 0.64 -3.23
CA ARG A 161 0.55 1.72 -2.28
C ARG A 161 1.95 1.52 -1.70
N VAL A 162 2.74 2.56 -1.70
CA VAL A 162 4.04 2.64 -1.02
C VAL A 162 3.92 3.68 0.08
N ASP A 163 3.99 3.23 1.32
CA ASP A 163 3.94 4.06 2.51
C ASP A 163 5.35 4.34 3.01
N ALA A 164 5.63 5.59 3.31
CA ALA A 164 6.87 6.01 3.95
C ALA A 164 6.56 6.70 5.28
N THR A 165 7.32 6.34 6.31
CA THR A 165 7.30 6.99 7.61
C THR A 165 8.70 7.52 7.91
N GLU A 166 8.83 8.83 8.01
CA GLU A 166 10.05 9.49 8.48
C GLU A 166 9.85 9.92 9.93
N THR A 167 10.82 9.62 10.80
CA THR A 167 10.79 10.05 12.20
C THR A 167 12.08 10.77 12.53
N GLN A 168 11.99 11.98 13.09
CA GLN A 168 13.13 12.72 13.59
C GLN A 168 12.85 13.28 15.01
N ALA A 169 11.83 14.06 15.18
CA ALA A 169 11.32 14.50 16.50
C ALA A 169 9.87 14.04 16.67
N SER A 170 9.14 13.99 15.59
CA SER A 170 7.81 13.38 15.43
C SER A 170 7.80 12.53 14.17
N GLY A 171 6.83 11.63 14.05
CA GLY A 171 6.57 10.89 12.83
C GLY A 171 5.94 11.79 11.77
N TYR A 172 6.25 11.51 10.50
CA TYR A 172 5.58 12.04 9.32
C TYR A 172 5.30 10.91 8.36
N GLN A 173 4.03 10.68 8.06
CA GLN A 173 3.58 9.63 7.15
C GLN A 173 3.11 10.21 5.82
N PHE A 174 3.54 9.60 4.74
CA PHE A 174 3.13 9.96 3.40
C PHE A 174 3.14 8.74 2.49
N SER A 175 2.36 8.80 1.40
CA SER A 175 2.19 7.66 0.49
C SER A 175 2.38 8.05 -0.96
N ARG A 176 2.65 7.03 -1.78
CA ARG A 176 2.53 7.09 -3.24
C ARG A 176 1.73 5.91 -3.73
N PHE A 177 0.84 6.18 -4.67
CA PHE A 177 -0.01 5.17 -5.28
C PHE A 177 0.33 5.01 -6.75
N TYR A 178 0.37 3.78 -7.20
CA TYR A 178 0.66 3.41 -8.58
C TYR A 178 -0.47 2.53 -9.08
N HIS A 179 -1.06 2.91 -10.21
CA HIS A 179 -2.26 2.28 -10.74
C HIS A 179 -2.01 1.73 -12.13
N ILE A 180 -2.49 0.51 -12.37
CA ILE A 180 -2.55 -0.11 -13.68
C ILE A 180 -4.01 -0.41 -14.00
N ASP A 181 -4.51 0.15 -15.09
CA ASP A 181 -5.73 -0.31 -15.71
C ASP A 181 -5.44 -1.61 -16.45
N LYS A 182 -5.93 -2.72 -15.91
CA LYS A 182 -5.72 -4.05 -16.48
C LYS A 182 -6.44 -4.26 -17.81
N THR A 183 -7.48 -3.44 -18.08
CA THR A 183 -8.25 -3.51 -19.32
C THR A 183 -7.46 -2.92 -20.48
N THR A 184 -6.82 -1.78 -20.26
CA THR A 184 -6.03 -1.07 -21.27
C THR A 184 -4.55 -1.40 -21.22
N GLY A 185 -4.06 -1.97 -20.12
CA GLY A 185 -2.64 -2.26 -19.89
C GLY A 185 -1.79 -1.00 -19.70
N GLN A 186 -2.38 0.09 -19.20
CA GLN A 186 -1.71 1.37 -19.03
C GLN A 186 -1.57 1.76 -17.56
N VAL A 187 -0.50 2.49 -17.25
CA VAL A 187 -0.35 3.20 -15.99
C VAL A 187 -1.27 4.42 -15.98
N VAL A 188 -2.01 4.62 -14.89
CA VAL A 188 -3.05 5.66 -14.80
C VAL A 188 -2.75 6.61 -13.64
N THR A 189 -2.90 7.91 -13.88
CA THR A 189 -2.89 8.98 -12.87
C THR A 189 -4.30 9.49 -12.61
N LEU A 190 -4.51 10.24 -11.52
CA LEU A 190 -5.83 10.85 -11.24
C LEU A 190 -6.32 11.68 -12.43
N GLN A 191 -5.48 12.56 -12.96
CA GLN A 191 -5.79 13.34 -14.17
C GLN A 191 -6.13 12.44 -15.36
N GLY A 192 -5.44 11.29 -15.48
CA GLY A 192 -5.64 10.32 -16.56
C GLY A 192 -7.03 9.69 -16.60
N LEU A 193 -7.77 9.69 -15.49
CA LEU A 193 -9.15 9.19 -15.41
C LEU A 193 -10.16 10.10 -16.11
N PHE A 194 -9.88 11.39 -16.14
CA PHE A 194 -10.86 12.43 -16.52
C PHE A 194 -10.65 12.92 -17.96
N ARG A 195 -11.72 13.41 -18.57
CA ARG A 195 -11.66 14.09 -19.87
C ARG A 195 -10.80 15.35 -19.74
N GLU A 196 -10.13 15.75 -20.82
CA GLU A 196 -9.22 16.90 -20.85
C GLU A 196 -9.90 18.23 -20.50
N ASP A 197 -11.21 18.35 -20.79
CA ASP A 197 -12.03 19.54 -20.52
C ASP A 197 -12.76 19.48 -19.17
N ALA A 198 -12.60 18.39 -18.40
CA ALA A 198 -13.32 18.21 -17.15
C ALA A 198 -12.63 18.92 -15.99
N ASP A 199 -13.38 19.76 -15.25
CA ASP A 199 -12.93 20.39 -14.01
C ASP A 199 -13.12 19.45 -12.81
N TYR A 200 -12.40 18.31 -12.83
CA TYR A 200 -12.46 17.33 -11.75
C TYR A 200 -11.83 17.85 -10.46
N VAL A 201 -10.84 18.75 -10.56
CA VAL A 201 -10.19 19.33 -9.37
C VAL A 201 -11.19 20.09 -8.53
N THR A 202 -11.99 20.97 -9.12
CA THR A 202 -13.03 21.72 -8.40
C THR A 202 -14.11 20.79 -7.85
N ALA A 203 -14.57 19.81 -8.64
CA ALA A 203 -15.62 18.89 -8.22
C ALA A 203 -15.19 18.03 -7.01
N LEU A 204 -14.00 17.41 -7.09
CA LEU A 204 -13.45 16.57 -6.02
C LEU A 204 -13.12 17.41 -4.77
N SER A 205 -12.55 18.61 -4.95
CA SER A 205 -12.23 19.50 -3.83
C SER A 205 -13.46 19.93 -3.06
N GLY A 206 -14.54 20.27 -3.78
CA GLY A 206 -15.81 20.63 -3.16
C GLY A 206 -16.40 19.49 -2.32
N GLU A 207 -16.29 18.26 -2.78
CA GLU A 207 -16.77 17.09 -2.03
C GLU A 207 -15.88 16.79 -0.80
N VAL A 208 -14.56 16.90 -0.94
CA VAL A 208 -13.64 16.76 0.21
C VAL A 208 -13.97 17.79 1.29
N LEU A 209 -14.12 19.06 0.91
CA LEU A 209 -14.47 20.13 1.84
C LEU A 209 -15.81 19.87 2.55
N ARG A 210 -16.83 19.47 1.80
CA ARG A 210 -18.15 19.11 2.35
C ARG A 210 -18.02 17.97 3.39
N GLN A 211 -17.25 16.94 3.09
CA GLN A 211 -17.05 15.82 4.02
C GLN A 211 -16.23 16.23 5.24
N MET A 212 -15.23 17.10 5.12
CA MET A 212 -14.50 17.65 6.26
C MET A 212 -15.47 18.34 7.25
N GLU A 213 -16.30 19.25 6.76
CA GLU A 213 -17.27 19.98 7.56
C GLU A 213 -18.28 19.05 8.22
N GLU A 214 -18.82 18.08 7.47
CA GLU A 214 -19.77 17.10 7.97
C GLU A 214 -19.19 16.22 9.08
N ARG A 215 -17.98 15.69 8.87
CA ARG A 215 -17.29 14.83 9.86
C ARG A 215 -16.94 15.60 11.12
N MET A 216 -16.51 16.86 11.00
CA MET A 216 -16.23 17.74 12.16
C MET A 216 -17.50 18.11 12.93
N ALA A 217 -18.63 18.26 12.24
CA ALA A 217 -19.91 18.53 12.88
C ALA A 217 -20.48 17.30 13.60
N ALA A 218 -20.17 16.09 13.07
CA ALA A 218 -20.65 14.82 13.64
C ALA A 218 -19.84 14.34 14.84
N ASP A 219 -18.53 14.64 14.90
CA ASP A 219 -17.61 14.17 15.94
C ASP A 219 -16.63 15.28 16.36
N GLU A 220 -16.73 15.71 17.63
CA GLU A 220 -15.86 16.75 18.21
C GLU A 220 -14.38 16.37 18.29
N SER A 221 -14.03 15.09 18.18
CA SER A 221 -12.64 14.61 18.15
C SER A 221 -11.99 14.71 16.79
N VAL A 222 -12.78 14.80 15.71
CA VAL A 222 -12.31 14.94 14.33
C VAL A 222 -11.88 16.39 14.07
N ARG A 223 -10.71 16.57 13.46
CA ARG A 223 -10.16 17.90 13.12
C ARG A 223 -9.59 17.88 11.70
N TYR A 224 -10.01 18.85 10.91
CA TYR A 224 -9.44 19.18 9.60
C TYR A 224 -9.15 20.69 9.54
N PHE A 225 -8.48 21.14 8.48
CA PHE A 225 -8.16 22.54 8.21
C PHE A 225 -8.95 23.07 6.99
N PRO A 226 -10.30 23.14 7.03
CA PRO A 226 -11.10 23.50 5.88
C PRO A 226 -10.83 24.93 5.37
N GLU A 227 -10.42 25.85 6.25
CA GLU A 227 -10.09 27.23 5.87
C GLU A 227 -8.74 27.33 5.12
N GLU A 228 -7.84 26.36 5.32
CA GLU A 228 -6.53 26.28 4.65
C GLU A 228 -6.60 25.42 3.40
N PHE A 229 -7.62 24.57 3.28
CA PHE A 229 -7.82 23.70 2.14
C PHE A 229 -8.34 24.46 0.94
N THR A 230 -7.53 24.65 -0.09
CA THR A 230 -7.92 25.39 -1.30
C THR A 230 -8.43 24.47 -2.41
N ALA A 231 -7.72 23.40 -2.66
CA ALA A 231 -8.06 22.38 -3.66
C ALA A 231 -7.17 21.14 -3.48
N ILE A 232 -7.59 20.02 -4.07
CA ILE A 232 -6.73 18.84 -4.22
C ILE A 232 -5.61 19.13 -5.22
N ASP A 233 -4.51 18.39 -5.11
CA ASP A 233 -3.49 18.37 -6.17
C ASP A 233 -4.06 17.68 -7.43
N PRO A 234 -3.79 18.16 -8.65
CA PRO A 234 -4.20 17.46 -9.88
C PRO A 234 -3.69 16.02 -9.96
N GLN A 235 -2.63 15.69 -9.25
CA GLN A 235 -2.08 14.34 -9.10
C GLN A 235 -2.27 13.81 -7.68
N GLN A 236 -3.37 14.20 -6.99
CA GLN A 236 -3.70 13.72 -5.66
C GLN A 236 -3.63 12.19 -5.59
N ASN A 237 -3.09 11.66 -4.49
CA ASN A 237 -3.11 10.23 -4.22
C ASN A 237 -4.55 9.72 -4.17
N PHE A 238 -4.80 8.60 -4.84
CA PHE A 238 -6.13 7.97 -4.88
C PHE A 238 -6.01 6.46 -5.00
N TYR A 239 -7.12 5.78 -4.81
CA TYR A 239 -7.30 4.37 -5.21
C TYR A 239 -8.78 4.07 -5.41
N PHE A 240 -9.09 2.90 -6.00
CA PHE A 240 -10.45 2.35 -6.02
C PHE A 240 -10.55 1.29 -4.91
N ASN A 241 -11.52 1.46 -4.01
CA ASN A 241 -11.76 0.49 -2.95
C ASN A 241 -12.41 -0.81 -3.48
N GLY A 242 -12.72 -1.76 -2.57
CA GLY A 242 -13.31 -3.05 -2.93
C GLY A 242 -14.71 -2.96 -3.58
N GLU A 243 -15.42 -1.86 -3.38
CA GLU A 243 -16.70 -1.54 -3.99
C GLU A 243 -16.54 -0.79 -5.32
N GLY A 244 -15.32 -0.45 -5.73
CA GLY A 244 -15.03 0.30 -6.95
C GLY A 244 -15.23 1.81 -6.83
N GLU A 245 -15.30 2.33 -5.61
CA GLU A 245 -15.44 3.76 -5.34
C GLU A 245 -14.08 4.45 -5.32
N LEU A 246 -14.02 5.69 -5.84
CA LEU A 246 -12.82 6.52 -5.81
C LEU A 246 -12.56 7.02 -4.39
N VAL A 247 -11.37 6.73 -3.86
CA VAL A 247 -10.92 7.22 -2.56
C VAL A 247 -9.72 8.14 -2.77
N LEU A 248 -9.79 9.37 -2.26
CA LEU A 248 -8.67 10.31 -2.21
C LEU A 248 -7.92 10.17 -0.89
N VAL A 249 -6.60 10.16 -0.92
CA VAL A 249 -5.73 9.99 0.24
C VAL A 249 -4.84 11.22 0.38
N PHE A 250 -4.74 11.74 1.61
CA PHE A 250 -3.90 12.89 1.93
C PHE A 250 -2.77 12.48 2.86
N ASP A 251 -1.59 13.00 2.61
CA ASP A 251 -0.45 12.80 3.48
C ASP A 251 -0.70 13.46 4.84
N GLU A 252 -0.06 12.95 5.88
CA GLU A 252 -0.17 13.48 7.24
C GLU A 252 0.19 14.98 7.27
N TYR A 253 -0.49 15.75 8.10
CA TYR A 253 -0.37 17.21 8.25
C TYR A 253 -0.80 18.07 7.06
N THR A 254 -1.20 17.51 5.92
CA THR A 254 -1.58 18.32 4.75
C THR A 254 -2.90 19.03 4.92
N ILE A 255 -3.91 18.36 5.50
CA ILE A 255 -5.27 18.89 5.66
C ILE A 255 -5.85 18.67 7.06
N ALA A 256 -5.06 18.08 7.96
CA ALA A 256 -5.45 17.72 9.32
C ALA A 256 -4.23 17.68 10.23
N PRO A 257 -4.38 17.78 11.57
CA PRO A 257 -3.28 17.54 12.50
C PRO A 257 -2.82 16.08 12.44
N GLY A 258 -1.54 15.82 12.77
CA GLY A 258 -0.95 14.47 12.72
C GLY A 258 -1.69 13.41 13.54
N SER A 259 -2.45 13.81 14.58
CA SER A 259 -3.32 12.88 15.30
C SER A 259 -4.43 12.23 14.46
N MET A 260 -4.71 12.78 13.28
CA MET A 260 -5.66 12.23 12.31
C MET A 260 -5.00 11.26 11.32
N GLY A 261 -3.66 11.11 11.37
CA GLY A 261 -2.91 10.29 10.42
C GLY A 261 -3.02 10.80 8.99
N MET A 262 -3.17 9.87 8.05
CA MET A 262 -3.42 10.16 6.63
C MET A 262 -4.91 10.08 6.32
N PRO A 263 -5.62 11.22 6.17
CA PRO A 263 -7.05 11.24 5.92
C PRO A 263 -7.42 10.66 4.56
N GLU A 264 -8.52 9.90 4.53
CA GLU A 264 -9.10 9.32 3.32
C GLU A 264 -10.55 9.78 3.12
N PHE A 265 -10.89 10.07 1.86
CA PHE A 265 -12.22 10.52 1.48
C PHE A 265 -12.76 9.69 0.33
N THR A 266 -13.79 8.89 0.60
CA THR A 266 -14.52 8.18 -0.46
C THR A 266 -15.41 9.18 -1.19
N ILE A 267 -15.24 9.28 -2.49
CA ILE A 267 -15.96 10.23 -3.33
C ILE A 267 -17.15 9.53 -3.98
N PRO A 268 -18.38 10.00 -3.78
CA PRO A 268 -19.57 9.45 -4.43
C PRO A 268 -19.47 9.53 -5.97
N ALA A 269 -19.90 8.46 -6.64
CA ALA A 269 -19.83 8.37 -8.11
C ALA A 269 -20.60 9.50 -8.83
N GLU A 270 -21.61 10.08 -8.19
CA GLU A 270 -22.38 11.22 -8.71
C GLU A 270 -21.54 12.48 -8.89
N VAL A 271 -20.47 12.62 -8.10
CA VAL A 271 -19.57 13.79 -8.14
C VAL A 271 -18.64 13.72 -9.35
N TYR A 272 -18.12 12.54 -9.68
CA TYR A 272 -17.08 12.41 -10.69
C TYR A 272 -17.47 11.59 -11.93
N GLY A 273 -18.50 10.73 -11.86
CA GLY A 273 -18.84 9.78 -12.92
C GLY A 273 -19.10 10.45 -14.27
N GLY A 274 -19.74 11.63 -14.28
CA GLY A 274 -19.95 12.41 -15.49
C GLY A 274 -18.70 13.11 -16.04
N LEU A 275 -17.57 13.06 -15.36
CA LEU A 275 -16.30 13.70 -15.74
C LEU A 275 -15.28 12.71 -16.31
N LEU A 276 -15.51 11.41 -16.14
CA LEU A 276 -14.63 10.34 -16.64
C LEU A 276 -14.54 10.31 -18.17
N LYS A 277 -13.44 9.73 -18.69
CA LYS A 277 -13.23 9.48 -20.13
C LYS A 277 -14.25 8.53 -20.71
#